data_95ba324ca51699cf66c1c641487ba5fe
#
_entry.id   95ba324ca51699cf66c1c641487ba5fe
#
_cell.length_a   1.000
_cell.length_b   1.000
_cell.length_c   1.000
_cell.angle_alpha   90.00
_cell.angle_beta   90.00
_cell.angle_gamma   90.00
#
_symmetry.space_group_name_H-M   'P 1'
#
loop_
_entity.id
_entity.type
_entity.pdbx_description
1 polymer ?
#
loop_
_entity_poly.entity_id
_entity_poly.type
_entity_poly.pdbx_seq_one_letter_code
_entity_poly.pdbx_strand_id
1 'polypeptide(L)'
;MGKSILFITDPFDSLKQEKDTSIFIMKEALKRDFELFQCEMSDLTLKQRLSSQCSQIIKNNDILETAKKNEIDLASFSFCFMRKDPPVDQDYMNCLHLLNVASQDGANIINNPNAIKIFNEKIFAMEFIDLMPPTIISADSTKIEEFLRIHEEIVIKPLNGMGGDNIHKVSTNDPKSLGNIIDLTEDSKTQIIGQKFLPNINEGDFRVLVIDGEPFEYCLARIPKDGSFLGNLAQGGVGVAKKITSNQREIGKKVGTRLKSENILFAGIDIIDDKLTEINITSPTCAVEIFDQTGENPITKIFDSL
;
A
#
# COMPACT_ATOMS: atom_id res chain seq x y z
N MET A 1 13.97 -11.56 26.97
CA MET A 1 12.61 -11.54 26.43
C MET A 1 12.63 -12.30 25.12
N GLY A 2 11.62 -13.15 24.86
CA GLY A 2 11.50 -13.84 23.57
C GLY A 2 11.35 -12.82 22.43
N LYS A 3 11.69 -13.21 21.21
CA LYS A 3 11.46 -12.38 20.03
C LYS A 3 9.95 -12.32 19.76
N SER A 4 9.33 -11.15 19.84
CA SER A 4 7.88 -10.99 19.64
C SER A 4 7.57 -9.89 18.67
N ILE A 5 6.49 -10.06 17.90
CA ILE A 5 6.01 -9.10 16.89
C ILE A 5 4.53 -8.81 17.13
N LEU A 6 4.20 -7.51 17.11
CA LEU A 6 2.81 -7.05 17.08
C LEU A 6 2.42 -6.68 15.63
N PHE A 7 1.24 -7.12 15.21
CA PHE A 7 0.61 -6.70 13.97
C PHE A 7 -0.63 -5.88 14.29
N ILE A 8 -0.65 -4.63 13.81
CA ILE A 8 -1.82 -3.74 13.89
C ILE A 8 -2.52 -3.85 12.55
N THR A 9 -3.69 -4.49 12.52
CA THR A 9 -4.39 -4.84 11.28
C THR A 9 -5.87 -4.48 11.34
N ASP A 10 -6.60 -4.79 10.28
CA ASP A 10 -8.05 -4.98 10.31
C ASP A 10 -8.42 -6.14 11.25
N PRO A 11 -9.72 -6.30 11.61
CA PRO A 11 -10.16 -7.41 12.45
C PRO A 11 -9.60 -8.74 11.94
N PHE A 12 -8.97 -9.53 12.82
CA PHE A 12 -8.24 -10.73 12.43
C PHE A 12 -9.09 -11.71 11.60
N ASP A 13 -10.36 -11.87 11.96
CA ASP A 13 -11.29 -12.76 11.27
C ASP A 13 -11.66 -12.27 9.84
N SER A 14 -11.36 -11.02 9.51
CA SER A 14 -11.54 -10.48 8.16
C SER A 14 -10.35 -10.76 7.23
N LEU A 15 -9.19 -11.12 7.80
CA LEU A 15 -7.97 -11.42 7.05
C LEU A 15 -8.09 -12.78 6.36
N LYS A 16 -7.83 -12.80 5.06
CA LYS A 16 -7.92 -14.04 4.28
C LYS A 16 -6.65 -14.86 4.42
N GLN A 17 -6.73 -15.99 5.14
CA GLN A 17 -5.58 -16.86 5.48
C GLN A 17 -4.69 -17.26 4.29
N GLU A 18 -5.27 -17.29 3.08
CA GLU A 18 -4.62 -17.78 1.87
C GLU A 18 -4.06 -16.66 0.96
N LYS A 19 -4.53 -15.42 1.15
CA LYS A 19 -4.22 -14.31 0.22
C LYS A 19 -3.63 -13.08 0.88
N ASP A 20 -3.83 -12.93 2.21
CA ASP A 20 -3.44 -11.71 2.90
C ASP A 20 -1.93 -11.67 3.10
N THR A 21 -1.31 -10.58 2.65
CA THR A 21 0.13 -10.38 2.81
C THR A 21 0.51 -10.26 4.28
N SER A 22 -0.35 -9.73 5.16
CA SER A 22 -0.09 -9.66 6.60
C SER A 22 -0.05 -11.06 7.22
N ILE A 23 -0.98 -11.93 6.85
CA ILE A 23 -0.96 -13.36 7.22
C ILE A 23 0.32 -14.04 6.69
N PHE A 24 0.75 -13.71 5.47
CA PHE A 24 1.97 -14.26 4.91
C PHE A 24 3.22 -13.81 5.67
N ILE A 25 3.28 -12.53 6.09
CA ILE A 25 4.35 -12.01 6.98
C ILE A 25 4.31 -12.75 8.33
N MET A 26 3.14 -12.93 8.93
CA MET A 26 2.96 -13.68 10.19
C MET A 26 3.48 -15.12 10.08
N LYS A 27 3.11 -15.83 8.99
CA LYS A 27 3.58 -17.21 8.75
C LYS A 27 5.10 -17.28 8.59
N GLU A 28 5.73 -16.30 7.96
CA GLU A 28 7.19 -16.24 7.85
C GLU A 28 7.86 -15.92 9.20
N ALA A 29 7.28 -15.03 10.00
CA ALA A 29 7.76 -14.71 11.34
C ALA A 29 7.73 -15.94 12.27
N LEU A 30 6.69 -16.77 12.20
CA LEU A 30 6.61 -18.03 12.97
C LEU A 30 7.72 -19.02 12.60
N LYS A 31 8.12 -19.09 11.32
CA LYS A 31 9.27 -19.94 10.90
C LYS A 31 10.59 -19.47 11.48
N ARG A 32 10.65 -18.22 11.96
CA ARG A 32 11.84 -17.60 12.58
C ARG A 32 11.72 -17.51 14.10
N ASP A 33 10.80 -18.30 14.68
CA ASP A 33 10.58 -18.44 16.11
C ASP A 33 10.13 -17.16 16.83
N PHE A 34 9.42 -16.26 16.12
CA PHE A 34 8.78 -15.12 16.76
C PHE A 34 7.45 -15.51 17.41
N GLU A 35 7.20 -15.00 18.61
CA GLU A 35 5.86 -14.95 19.19
C GLU A 35 5.06 -13.83 18.52
N LEU A 36 3.83 -14.12 18.10
CA LEU A 36 3.03 -13.17 17.35
C LEU A 36 1.82 -12.69 18.15
N PHE A 37 1.54 -11.41 17.95
CA PHE A 37 0.40 -10.75 18.55
C PHE A 37 -0.31 -9.89 17.49
N GLN A 38 -1.61 -9.70 17.65
CA GLN A 38 -2.43 -8.84 16.79
C GLN A 38 -3.29 -7.93 17.66
N CYS A 39 -3.51 -6.72 17.18
CA CYS A 39 -4.51 -5.78 17.68
C CYS A 39 -5.10 -4.96 16.53
N GLU A 40 -6.21 -4.29 16.82
CA GLU A 40 -6.79 -3.26 15.97
C GLU A 40 -6.36 -1.87 16.44
N MET A 41 -6.54 -0.84 15.60
CA MET A 41 -6.24 0.55 15.97
C MET A 41 -7.01 0.99 17.23
N SER A 42 -8.25 0.50 17.37
CA SER A 42 -9.12 0.78 18.53
C SER A 42 -8.65 0.16 19.84
N ASP A 43 -7.77 -0.84 19.80
CA ASP A 43 -7.21 -1.49 20.99
C ASP A 43 -6.06 -0.67 21.63
N LEU A 44 -5.56 0.38 20.93
CA LEU A 44 -4.45 1.21 21.40
C LEU A 44 -4.87 2.14 22.54
N THR A 45 -4.08 2.21 23.58
CA THR A 45 -4.32 3.09 24.72
C THR A 45 -3.04 3.81 25.13
N LEU A 46 -3.02 5.13 25.07
CA LEU A 46 -1.91 5.96 25.54
C LEU A 46 -2.20 6.49 26.95
N LYS A 47 -1.34 6.12 27.90
CA LYS A 47 -1.26 6.69 29.25
C LYS A 47 0.11 7.35 29.40
N GLN A 48 0.99 6.78 30.20
CA GLN A 48 2.40 7.16 30.27
C GLN A 48 3.20 6.57 29.10
N ARG A 49 2.79 5.39 28.63
CA ARG A 49 3.34 4.68 27.46
C ARG A 49 2.19 4.14 26.63
N LEU A 50 2.44 3.87 25.35
CA LEU A 50 1.44 3.29 24.47
C LEU A 50 1.38 1.78 24.72
N SER A 51 0.22 1.29 25.10
CA SER A 51 -0.12 -0.13 25.23
C SER A 51 -1.27 -0.52 24.32
N SER A 52 -1.46 -1.81 24.13
CA SER A 52 -2.60 -2.35 23.38
C SER A 52 -3.15 -3.60 24.02
N GLN A 53 -4.45 -3.83 23.86
CA GLN A 53 -5.11 -5.11 24.13
C GLN A 53 -4.79 -6.08 22.97
N CYS A 54 -3.70 -6.83 23.11
CA CYS A 54 -3.18 -7.70 22.07
C CYS A 54 -3.67 -9.15 22.22
N SER A 55 -4.18 -9.73 21.15
CA SER A 55 -4.45 -11.17 21.04
C SER A 55 -3.20 -11.90 20.60
N GLN A 56 -2.78 -12.94 21.34
CA GLN A 56 -1.71 -13.82 20.88
C GLN A 56 -2.18 -14.60 19.64
N ILE A 57 -1.33 -14.70 18.63
CA ILE A 57 -1.58 -15.52 17.44
C ILE A 57 -0.95 -16.89 17.65
N ILE A 58 -1.73 -17.93 17.47
CA ILE A 58 -1.30 -19.32 17.52
C ILE A 58 -1.51 -19.99 16.16
N LYS A 59 -0.65 -20.94 15.85
CA LYS A 59 -0.80 -21.77 14.64
C LYS A 59 -1.49 -23.06 15.00
N ASN A 60 -2.65 -23.31 14.38
CA ASN A 60 -3.37 -24.57 14.49
C ASN A 60 -3.39 -25.22 13.08
N ASN A 61 -2.57 -26.27 12.90
CA ASN A 61 -2.24 -26.79 11.57
C ASN A 61 -1.63 -25.71 10.68
N ASP A 62 -2.27 -25.34 9.55
CA ASP A 62 -1.81 -24.27 8.65
C ASP A 62 -2.62 -22.96 8.76
N ILE A 63 -3.56 -22.91 9.71
CA ILE A 63 -4.40 -21.76 9.98
C ILE A 63 -3.86 -21.00 11.19
N LEU A 64 -3.88 -19.67 11.12
CA LEU A 64 -3.60 -18.81 12.26
C LEU A 64 -4.91 -18.47 12.97
N GLU A 65 -4.87 -18.51 14.29
CA GLU A 65 -6.02 -18.21 15.16
C GLU A 65 -5.59 -17.26 16.26
N THR A 66 -6.53 -16.47 16.79
CA THR A 66 -6.28 -15.60 17.95
C THR A 66 -6.61 -16.34 19.25
N ALA A 67 -5.77 -16.12 20.25
CA ALA A 67 -5.94 -16.63 21.59
C ALA A 67 -6.26 -15.49 22.58
N LYS A 68 -5.94 -15.69 23.86
CA LYS A 68 -6.23 -14.74 24.94
C LYS A 68 -5.68 -13.34 24.67
N LYS A 69 -6.49 -12.30 24.92
CA LYS A 69 -6.07 -10.89 24.93
C LYS A 69 -5.34 -10.52 26.24
N ASN A 70 -4.27 -9.76 26.11
CA ASN A 70 -3.54 -9.17 27.23
C ASN A 70 -3.16 -7.73 26.88
N GLU A 71 -3.10 -6.85 27.88
CA GLU A 71 -2.54 -5.51 27.72
C GLU A 71 -1.01 -5.58 27.68
N ILE A 72 -0.38 -5.08 26.61
CA ILE A 72 1.07 -5.14 26.40
C ILE A 72 1.57 -3.76 25.93
N ASP A 73 2.68 -3.29 26.51
CA ASP A 73 3.39 -2.07 26.07
C ASP A 73 4.04 -2.31 24.69
N LEU A 74 3.81 -1.42 23.72
CA LEU A 74 4.34 -1.58 22.36
C LEU A 74 5.88 -1.61 22.32
N ALA A 75 6.55 -0.89 23.21
CA ALA A 75 8.03 -0.92 23.27
C ALA A 75 8.60 -2.25 23.79
N SER A 76 7.77 -3.17 24.29
CA SER A 76 8.23 -4.51 24.67
C SER A 76 8.33 -5.48 23.50
N PHE A 77 7.72 -5.16 22.35
CA PHE A 77 7.84 -5.96 21.14
C PHE A 77 9.18 -5.71 20.42
N SER A 78 9.73 -6.73 19.78
CA SER A 78 10.89 -6.57 18.91
C SER A 78 10.55 -5.66 17.72
N PHE A 79 9.36 -5.84 17.15
CA PHE A 79 8.83 -5.06 16.04
C PHE A 79 7.30 -4.93 16.15
N CYS A 80 6.78 -3.79 15.66
CA CYS A 80 5.35 -3.56 15.49
C CYS A 80 5.08 -3.24 14.02
N PHE A 81 4.34 -4.08 13.32
CA PHE A 81 3.96 -3.84 11.93
C PHE A 81 2.62 -3.11 11.86
N MET A 82 2.60 -1.90 11.28
CA MET A 82 1.36 -1.22 10.93
C MET A 82 0.89 -1.75 9.58
N ARG A 83 -0.13 -2.59 9.61
CA ARG A 83 -0.67 -3.31 8.44
C ARG A 83 -2.16 -3.14 8.26
N LYS A 84 -2.76 -2.16 8.95
CA LYS A 84 -4.14 -1.74 8.70
C LYS A 84 -4.26 -1.23 7.27
N ASP A 85 -5.25 -1.72 6.55
CA ASP A 85 -5.54 -1.27 5.19
C ASP A 85 -6.06 0.18 5.19
N PRO A 86 -5.81 0.97 4.13
CA PRO A 86 -6.48 2.26 3.95
C PRO A 86 -8.02 2.11 4.00
N PRO A 87 -8.80 3.19 4.11
CA PRO A 87 -8.37 4.58 3.87
C PRO A 87 -7.55 5.17 5.02
N VAL A 88 -6.66 6.11 4.69
CA VAL A 88 -5.95 6.92 5.67
C VAL A 88 -6.86 8.08 6.06
N ASP A 89 -7.85 7.76 6.90
CA ASP A 89 -8.81 8.69 7.46
C ASP A 89 -8.30 9.32 8.78
N GLN A 90 -9.15 10.06 9.47
CA GLN A 90 -8.76 10.73 10.72
C GLN A 90 -8.40 9.74 11.83
N ASP A 91 -9.07 8.58 11.91
CA ASP A 91 -8.77 7.57 12.92
C ASP A 91 -7.44 6.87 12.62
N TYR A 92 -7.17 6.61 11.34
CA TYR A 92 -5.87 6.12 10.90
C TYR A 92 -4.76 7.13 11.24
N MET A 93 -4.97 8.43 10.97
CA MET A 93 -4.03 9.49 11.31
C MET A 93 -3.80 9.60 12.82
N ASN A 94 -4.85 9.48 13.64
CA ASN A 94 -4.72 9.45 15.09
C ASN A 94 -3.89 8.25 15.56
N CYS A 95 -4.11 7.08 14.97
CA CYS A 95 -3.30 5.88 15.23
C CYS A 95 -1.81 6.15 14.90
N LEU A 96 -1.50 6.73 13.74
CA LEU A 96 -0.11 7.08 13.39
C LEU A 96 0.52 8.09 14.37
N HIS A 97 -0.26 9.02 14.92
CA HIS A 97 0.23 9.92 15.97
C HIS A 97 0.59 9.14 17.25
N LEU A 98 -0.25 8.20 17.67
CA LEU A 98 0.03 7.34 18.82
C LEU A 98 1.27 6.48 18.59
N LEU A 99 1.39 5.86 17.41
CA LEU A 99 2.55 5.04 17.04
C LEU A 99 3.85 5.86 16.99
N ASN A 100 3.77 7.12 16.58
CA ASN A 100 4.93 8.01 16.60
C ASN A 100 5.39 8.30 18.04
N VAL A 101 4.47 8.46 18.99
CA VAL A 101 4.82 8.57 20.42
C VAL A 101 5.51 7.29 20.88
N ALA A 102 4.95 6.12 20.57
CA ALA A 102 5.57 4.84 20.92
C ALA A 102 6.98 4.68 20.33
N SER A 103 7.20 5.16 19.09
CA SER A 103 8.54 5.13 18.46
C SER A 103 9.55 5.99 19.23
N GLN A 104 9.12 7.15 19.76
CA GLN A 104 9.97 8.00 20.62
C GLN A 104 10.29 7.33 21.96
N ASP A 105 9.39 6.47 22.44
CA ASP A 105 9.55 5.67 23.66
C ASP A 105 10.32 4.34 23.42
N GLY A 106 10.82 4.13 22.20
CA GLY A 106 11.67 3.00 21.84
C GLY A 106 10.97 1.83 21.14
N ALA A 107 9.70 1.96 20.75
CA ALA A 107 9.03 0.94 19.94
C ALA A 107 9.53 0.97 18.46
N ASN A 108 9.82 -0.19 17.91
CA ASN A 108 10.24 -0.34 16.50
C ASN A 108 8.99 -0.52 15.61
N ILE A 109 8.49 0.56 15.04
CA ILE A 109 7.28 0.54 14.20
C ILE A 109 7.66 0.45 12.72
N ILE A 110 7.06 -0.46 11.98
CA ILE A 110 7.24 -0.72 10.55
C ILE A 110 5.88 -0.57 9.82
N ASN A 111 5.77 0.26 8.76
CA ASN A 111 6.73 1.28 8.35
C ASN A 111 6.74 2.46 9.32
N ASN A 112 7.71 3.37 9.11
CA ASN A 112 7.83 4.59 9.90
C ASN A 112 6.51 5.38 9.92
N PRO A 113 5.85 5.56 11.09
CA PRO A 113 4.55 6.22 11.16
C PRO A 113 4.59 7.70 10.74
N ASN A 114 5.73 8.39 10.92
CA ASN A 114 5.90 9.75 10.42
C ASN A 114 5.91 9.81 8.90
N ALA A 115 6.57 8.88 8.24
CA ALA A 115 6.57 8.81 6.79
C ALA A 115 5.15 8.59 6.24
N ILE A 116 4.38 7.67 6.82
CA ILE A 116 2.99 7.42 6.40
C ILE A 116 2.11 8.67 6.63
N LYS A 117 2.32 9.45 7.70
CA LYS A 117 1.58 10.71 7.93
C LYS A 117 1.89 11.79 6.90
N ILE A 118 3.15 11.88 6.47
CA ILE A 118 3.63 12.96 5.58
C ILE A 118 3.31 12.65 4.13
N PHE A 119 3.41 11.40 3.71
CA PHE A 119 3.35 11.01 2.32
C PHE A 119 2.00 10.38 1.96
N ASN A 120 1.20 11.13 1.21
CA ASN A 120 0.06 10.54 0.49
C ASN A 120 0.61 9.72 -0.69
N GLU A 121 0.15 8.49 -0.86
CA GLU A 121 0.66 7.50 -1.82
C GLU A 121 0.64 7.96 -3.28
N LYS A 122 -0.29 8.86 -3.66
CA LYS A 122 -0.39 9.45 -5.00
C LYS A 122 0.43 10.74 -5.12
N ILE A 123 0.39 11.60 -4.09
CA ILE A 123 1.14 12.87 -4.10
C ILE A 123 2.63 12.60 -3.95
N PHE A 124 3.02 11.62 -3.14
CA PHE A 124 4.44 11.26 -2.97
C PHE A 124 5.09 10.85 -4.29
N ALA A 125 4.36 10.18 -5.17
CA ALA A 125 4.87 9.84 -6.51
C ALA A 125 5.29 11.07 -7.31
N MET A 126 4.73 12.27 -7.03
CA MET A 126 5.08 13.53 -7.72
C MET A 126 6.53 13.99 -7.45
N GLU A 127 7.20 13.49 -6.41
CA GLU A 127 8.65 13.70 -6.26
C GLU A 127 9.45 13.08 -7.42
N PHE A 128 8.83 12.16 -8.17
CA PHE A 128 9.43 11.45 -9.31
C PHE A 128 8.71 11.79 -10.62
N ILE A 129 8.32 13.05 -10.80
CA ILE A 129 7.51 13.52 -11.95
C ILE A 129 8.09 13.10 -13.31
N ASP A 130 9.43 13.04 -13.45
CA ASP A 130 10.11 12.61 -14.68
C ASP A 130 9.86 11.12 -15.01
N LEU A 131 9.50 10.31 -14.01
CA LEU A 131 9.17 8.90 -14.16
C LEU A 131 7.67 8.66 -14.33
N MET A 132 6.83 9.69 -14.11
CA MET A 132 5.39 9.59 -14.17
C MET A 132 4.85 9.88 -15.58
N PRO A 133 3.61 9.47 -15.91
CA PRO A 133 2.89 10.06 -17.02
C PRO A 133 2.60 11.54 -16.71
N PRO A 134 2.27 12.36 -17.73
CA PRO A 134 1.72 13.69 -17.46
C PRO A 134 0.61 13.63 -16.41
N THR A 135 0.75 14.43 -15.37
CA THR A 135 -0.09 14.36 -14.15
C THR A 135 -0.47 15.76 -13.69
N ILE A 136 -1.68 15.91 -13.24
CA ILE A 136 -2.21 17.12 -12.57
C ILE A 136 -2.87 16.74 -11.25
N ILE A 137 -2.73 17.58 -10.23
CA ILE A 137 -3.50 17.52 -8.99
C ILE A 137 -4.21 18.86 -8.82
N SER A 138 -5.53 18.84 -8.79
CA SER A 138 -6.34 20.07 -8.64
C SER A 138 -7.73 19.74 -8.08
N ALA A 139 -8.33 20.71 -7.39
CA ALA A 139 -9.77 20.75 -7.15
C ALA A 139 -10.52 21.49 -8.27
N ASP A 140 -9.85 22.39 -8.97
CA ASP A 140 -10.45 23.20 -10.03
C ASP A 140 -10.80 22.33 -11.24
N SER A 141 -12.09 22.09 -11.42
CA SER A 141 -12.63 21.27 -12.52
C SER A 141 -12.24 21.82 -13.91
N THR A 142 -12.11 23.15 -14.06
CA THR A 142 -11.70 23.79 -15.32
C THR A 142 -10.27 23.41 -15.70
N LYS A 143 -9.35 23.37 -14.73
CA LYS A 143 -7.96 22.95 -14.96
C LYS A 143 -7.86 21.47 -15.32
N ILE A 144 -8.67 20.62 -14.69
CA ILE A 144 -8.76 19.18 -15.06
C ILE A 144 -9.30 19.03 -16.48
N GLU A 145 -10.32 19.84 -16.87
CA GLU A 145 -10.86 19.83 -18.22
C GLU A 145 -9.82 20.31 -19.26
N GLU A 146 -9.06 21.36 -18.94
CA GLU A 146 -7.97 21.82 -19.81
C GLU A 146 -6.91 20.73 -19.99
N PHE A 147 -6.55 20.03 -18.91
CA PHE A 147 -5.62 18.89 -18.95
C PHE A 147 -6.18 17.74 -19.80
N LEU A 148 -7.50 17.45 -19.69
CA LEU A 148 -8.17 16.47 -20.54
C LEU A 148 -8.10 16.87 -22.03
N ARG A 149 -8.35 18.15 -22.37
CA ARG A 149 -8.26 18.62 -23.77
C ARG A 149 -6.86 18.47 -24.35
N ILE A 150 -5.80 18.64 -23.54
CA ILE A 150 -4.41 18.49 -23.98
C ILE A 150 -4.06 17.02 -24.23
N HIS A 151 -4.55 16.10 -23.38
CA HIS A 151 -4.14 14.70 -23.41
C HIS A 151 -5.17 13.76 -24.05
N GLU A 152 -6.36 14.26 -24.41
CA GLU A 152 -7.48 13.57 -25.06
C GLU A 152 -8.14 12.50 -24.18
N GLU A 153 -7.37 11.67 -23.49
CA GLU A 153 -7.80 10.64 -22.55
C GLU A 153 -6.97 10.73 -21.26
N ILE A 154 -7.65 10.81 -20.13
CA ILE A 154 -7.02 10.79 -18.80
C ILE A 154 -7.76 9.84 -17.85
N VAL A 155 -7.07 9.43 -16.81
CA VAL A 155 -7.67 8.74 -15.65
C VAL A 155 -7.73 9.74 -14.51
N ILE A 156 -8.92 9.93 -13.94
CA ILE A 156 -9.12 10.74 -12.73
C ILE A 156 -9.43 9.82 -11.55
N LYS A 157 -8.89 10.15 -10.39
CA LYS A 157 -9.06 9.35 -9.15
C LYS A 157 -8.95 10.22 -7.91
N PRO A 158 -9.64 9.86 -6.80
CA PRO A 158 -9.50 10.56 -5.54
C PRO A 158 -8.09 10.36 -4.97
N LEU A 159 -7.59 11.33 -4.20
CA LEU A 159 -6.28 11.22 -3.54
C LEU A 159 -6.26 10.18 -2.42
N ASN A 160 -7.40 9.97 -1.74
CA ASN A 160 -7.51 9.07 -0.58
C ASN A 160 -8.19 7.72 -0.92
N GLY A 161 -8.49 7.47 -2.21
CA GLY A 161 -9.11 6.22 -2.66
C GLY A 161 -8.11 5.06 -2.70
N MET A 162 -8.62 3.83 -2.51
CA MET A 162 -7.87 2.57 -2.60
C MET A 162 -8.62 1.55 -3.44
N GLY A 163 -7.94 0.47 -3.84
CA GLY A 163 -8.57 -0.70 -4.46
C GLY A 163 -9.21 -0.47 -5.83
N GLY A 164 -9.08 0.71 -6.42
CA GLY A 164 -9.69 1.06 -7.70
C GLY A 164 -11.06 1.75 -7.57
N ASP A 165 -11.48 2.12 -6.37
CA ASP A 165 -12.77 2.79 -6.14
C ASP A 165 -12.74 4.23 -6.67
N ASN A 166 -13.86 4.65 -7.29
CA ASN A 166 -14.04 5.99 -7.87
C ASN A 166 -12.93 6.40 -8.85
N ILE A 167 -12.39 5.44 -9.61
CA ILE A 167 -11.47 5.72 -10.71
C ILE A 167 -12.28 5.79 -12.01
N HIS A 168 -12.14 6.91 -12.73
CA HIS A 168 -12.81 7.12 -14.00
C HIS A 168 -11.80 7.36 -15.12
N LYS A 169 -11.96 6.65 -16.24
CA LYS A 169 -11.37 7.04 -17.51
C LYS A 169 -12.29 8.06 -18.15
N VAL A 170 -11.78 9.23 -18.48
CA VAL A 170 -12.51 10.30 -19.14
C VAL A 170 -11.84 10.66 -20.46
N SER A 171 -12.64 11.05 -21.45
CA SER A 171 -12.19 11.34 -22.81
C SER A 171 -12.89 12.58 -23.34
N THR A 172 -12.22 13.33 -24.22
CA THR A 172 -12.82 14.48 -24.92
C THR A 172 -14.04 14.12 -25.76
N ASN A 173 -14.15 12.84 -26.16
CA ASN A 173 -15.25 12.35 -26.99
C ASN A 173 -16.41 11.76 -26.16
N ASP A 174 -16.29 11.65 -24.85
CA ASP A 174 -17.36 11.14 -23.99
C ASP A 174 -18.10 12.29 -23.31
N PRO A 175 -19.41 12.47 -23.61
CA PRO A 175 -20.21 13.55 -23.04
C PRO A 175 -20.36 13.46 -21.50
N LYS A 176 -20.08 12.30 -20.89
CA LYS A 176 -20.12 12.12 -19.43
C LYS A 176 -18.86 12.61 -18.72
N SER A 177 -17.77 12.85 -19.45
CA SER A 177 -16.47 13.21 -18.88
C SER A 177 -16.52 14.43 -17.98
N LEU A 178 -17.20 15.49 -18.40
CA LEU A 178 -17.35 16.71 -17.58
C LEU A 178 -18.13 16.44 -16.29
N GLY A 179 -19.22 15.66 -16.38
CA GLY A 179 -19.98 15.26 -15.19
C GLY A 179 -19.11 14.51 -14.20
N ASN A 180 -18.34 13.52 -14.66
CA ASN A 180 -17.42 12.76 -13.80
C ASN A 180 -16.35 13.65 -13.15
N ILE A 181 -15.83 14.65 -13.86
CA ILE A 181 -14.85 15.61 -13.31
C ILE A 181 -15.50 16.46 -12.22
N ILE A 182 -16.69 17.02 -12.49
CA ILE A 182 -17.44 17.87 -11.53
C ILE A 182 -17.80 17.05 -10.28
N ASP A 183 -18.33 15.84 -10.46
CA ASP A 183 -18.72 14.96 -9.37
C ASP A 183 -17.52 14.58 -8.50
N LEU A 184 -16.41 14.17 -9.11
CA LEU A 184 -15.24 13.74 -8.36
C LEU A 184 -14.52 14.91 -7.66
N THR A 185 -14.55 16.12 -8.23
CA THR A 185 -14.04 17.34 -7.60
C THR A 185 -15.02 17.97 -6.60
N GLU A 186 -16.20 17.38 -6.40
CA GLU A 186 -17.26 17.94 -5.55
C GLU A 186 -17.53 19.42 -5.89
N ASP A 187 -17.73 19.70 -7.15
CA ASP A 187 -17.92 21.06 -7.66
C ASP A 187 -16.73 21.99 -7.29
N SER A 188 -15.52 21.54 -7.62
CA SER A 188 -14.25 22.26 -7.38
C SER A 188 -13.88 22.50 -5.90
N LYS A 189 -14.31 21.61 -4.99
CA LYS A 189 -13.99 21.67 -3.55
C LYS A 189 -12.97 20.65 -3.15
N THR A 190 -12.93 19.48 -3.81
CA THR A 190 -12.10 18.34 -3.44
C THR A 190 -10.98 18.13 -4.46
N GLN A 191 -9.73 18.06 -3.98
CA GLN A 191 -8.58 17.78 -4.83
C GLN A 191 -8.60 16.35 -5.32
N ILE A 192 -8.37 16.20 -6.62
CA ILE A 192 -8.22 14.91 -7.30
C ILE A 192 -6.90 14.86 -8.07
N ILE A 193 -6.47 13.66 -8.44
CA ILE A 193 -5.38 13.47 -9.39
C ILE A 193 -5.91 13.06 -10.74
N GLY A 194 -5.44 13.75 -11.81
CA GLY A 194 -5.63 13.37 -13.21
C GLY A 194 -4.30 12.95 -13.82
N GLN A 195 -4.28 11.82 -14.51
CA GLN A 195 -3.10 11.29 -15.19
C GLN A 195 -3.44 10.96 -16.64
N LYS A 196 -2.52 11.26 -17.57
CA LYS A 196 -2.68 10.80 -18.96
C LYS A 196 -2.94 9.30 -18.97
N PHE A 197 -3.94 8.86 -19.71
CA PHE A 197 -4.26 7.45 -19.86
C PHE A 197 -3.10 6.71 -20.57
N LEU A 198 -2.73 5.56 -20.03
CA LEU A 198 -1.68 4.71 -20.56
C LEU A 198 -2.33 3.48 -21.23
N PRO A 199 -2.33 3.38 -22.56
CA PRO A 199 -3.13 2.37 -23.26
C PRO A 199 -2.62 0.94 -23.04
N ASN A 200 -1.31 0.77 -22.71
CA ASN A 200 -0.74 -0.55 -22.47
C ASN A 200 -1.11 -1.14 -21.09
N ILE A 201 -2.07 -0.51 -20.36
CA ILE A 201 -2.66 -1.10 -19.17
C ILE A 201 -3.15 -2.54 -19.38
N ASN A 202 -3.51 -2.93 -20.60
CA ASN A 202 -3.90 -4.29 -20.97
C ASN A 202 -2.76 -5.30 -20.83
N GLU A 203 -1.50 -4.86 -20.81
CA GLU A 203 -0.32 -5.70 -20.50
C GLU A 203 -0.13 -5.88 -18.99
N GLY A 204 -0.74 -5.03 -18.21
CA GLY A 204 -0.82 -5.04 -16.76
C GLY A 204 -0.46 -3.71 -16.09
N ASP A 205 -1.02 -3.52 -14.92
CA ASP A 205 -0.55 -2.60 -13.89
C ASP A 205 0.42 -3.38 -12.99
N PHE A 206 1.72 -3.09 -13.12
CA PHE A 206 2.77 -3.89 -12.51
C PHE A 206 3.04 -3.42 -11.06
N ARG A 207 2.62 -4.24 -10.08
CA ARG A 207 3.00 -4.06 -8.67
C ARG A 207 4.42 -4.59 -8.45
N VAL A 208 5.39 -3.72 -8.33
CA VAL A 208 6.76 -4.04 -7.92
C VAL A 208 6.90 -3.82 -6.41
N LEU A 209 7.27 -4.86 -5.68
CA LEU A 209 7.56 -4.74 -4.25
C LEU A 209 8.97 -4.16 -4.06
N VAL A 210 9.10 -3.18 -3.17
CA VAL A 210 10.36 -2.56 -2.77
C VAL A 210 10.59 -2.84 -1.30
N ILE A 211 11.71 -3.48 -0.97
CA ILE A 211 12.03 -3.93 0.39
C ILE A 211 13.42 -3.42 0.73
N ASP A 212 13.54 -2.72 1.84
CA ASP A 212 14.77 -2.07 2.29
C ASP A 212 15.47 -1.25 1.19
N GLY A 213 14.67 -0.58 0.36
CA GLY A 213 15.15 0.25 -0.74
C GLY A 213 15.46 -0.49 -2.04
N GLU A 214 15.36 -1.82 -2.08
CA GLU A 214 15.64 -2.63 -3.27
C GLU A 214 14.36 -3.22 -3.88
N PRO A 215 14.15 -3.10 -5.20
CA PRO A 215 13.03 -3.75 -5.89
C PRO A 215 13.23 -5.26 -5.91
N PHE A 216 12.17 -5.99 -5.57
CA PHE A 216 12.16 -7.45 -5.67
C PHE A 216 12.25 -7.92 -7.13
N GLU A 217 12.81 -9.09 -7.39
CA GLU A 217 13.09 -9.58 -8.74
C GLU A 217 11.83 -9.90 -9.56
N TYR A 218 10.72 -10.13 -8.91
CA TYR A 218 9.42 -10.40 -9.52
C TYR A 218 8.42 -9.34 -9.13
N CYS A 219 7.52 -9.01 -10.05
CA CYS A 219 6.37 -8.16 -9.85
C CYS A 219 5.09 -8.92 -10.16
N LEU A 220 3.95 -8.39 -9.76
CA LEU A 220 2.65 -8.90 -10.17
C LEU A 220 2.07 -7.97 -11.24
N ALA A 221 1.96 -8.45 -12.48
CA ALA A 221 1.18 -7.80 -13.52
C ALA A 221 -0.31 -8.03 -13.21
N ARG A 222 -1.03 -6.98 -12.84
CA ARG A 222 -2.46 -6.99 -12.60
C ARG A 222 -3.17 -6.61 -13.90
N ILE A 223 -3.61 -7.62 -14.62
CA ILE A 223 -4.20 -7.49 -15.95
C ILE A 223 -5.70 -7.22 -15.79
N PRO A 224 -6.22 -6.10 -16.36
CA PRO A 224 -7.64 -5.84 -16.35
C PRO A 224 -8.43 -6.98 -16.99
N LYS A 225 -9.65 -7.24 -16.47
CA LYS A 225 -10.59 -8.13 -17.17
C LYS A 225 -11.12 -7.45 -18.43
N ASP A 226 -11.61 -8.26 -19.36
CA ASP A 226 -12.19 -7.78 -20.63
C ASP A 226 -13.21 -6.66 -20.39
N GLY A 227 -13.04 -5.56 -21.14
CA GLY A 227 -13.91 -4.38 -21.06
C GLY A 227 -13.63 -3.43 -19.88
N SER A 228 -12.62 -3.72 -19.04
CA SER A 228 -12.16 -2.85 -17.95
C SER A 228 -10.79 -2.26 -18.27
N PHE A 229 -10.47 -1.12 -17.64
CA PHE A 229 -9.13 -0.54 -17.60
C PHE A 229 -8.52 -0.60 -16.20
N LEU A 230 -9.19 -1.25 -15.23
CA LEU A 230 -8.72 -1.37 -13.85
C LEU A 230 -8.03 -2.72 -13.65
N GLY A 231 -6.73 -2.67 -13.37
CA GLY A 231 -5.91 -3.86 -13.07
C GLY A 231 -6.03 -4.36 -11.64
N ASN A 232 -6.63 -3.58 -10.73
CA ASN A 232 -6.74 -3.93 -9.31
C ASN A 232 -7.40 -5.30 -9.12
N LEU A 233 -6.77 -6.19 -8.33
CA LEU A 233 -7.30 -7.53 -8.04
C LEU A 233 -8.68 -7.46 -7.36
N ALA A 234 -8.92 -6.43 -6.53
CA ALA A 234 -10.22 -6.19 -5.90
C ALA A 234 -11.33 -5.89 -6.92
N GLN A 235 -10.99 -5.36 -8.10
CA GLN A 235 -11.90 -5.08 -9.22
C GLN A 235 -12.00 -6.24 -10.21
N GLY A 236 -11.43 -7.40 -9.86
CA GLY A 236 -11.49 -8.61 -10.66
C GLY A 236 -10.37 -8.74 -11.70
N GLY A 237 -9.31 -7.94 -11.59
CA GLY A 237 -8.10 -8.12 -12.37
C GLY A 237 -7.43 -9.48 -12.10
N VAL A 238 -6.68 -9.98 -13.08
CA VAL A 238 -5.92 -11.24 -12.99
C VAL A 238 -4.46 -10.93 -12.70
N GLY A 239 -3.92 -11.51 -11.64
CA GLY A 239 -2.52 -11.37 -11.26
C GLY A 239 -1.62 -12.39 -11.94
N VAL A 240 -0.62 -11.94 -12.70
CA VAL A 240 0.41 -12.79 -13.33
C VAL A 240 1.79 -12.34 -12.86
N ALA A 241 2.51 -13.24 -12.18
CA ALA A 241 3.87 -12.93 -11.73
C ALA A 241 4.84 -12.92 -12.93
N LYS A 242 5.68 -11.87 -12.99
CA LYS A 242 6.68 -11.70 -14.05
C LYS A 242 8.00 -11.23 -13.45
N LYS A 243 9.13 -11.55 -14.09
CA LYS A 243 10.41 -10.88 -13.75
C LYS A 243 10.30 -9.40 -14.09
N ILE A 244 10.84 -8.55 -13.22
CA ILE A 244 10.89 -7.11 -13.48
C ILE A 244 11.83 -6.80 -14.65
N THR A 245 11.45 -5.84 -15.46
CA THR A 245 12.29 -5.33 -16.57
C THR A 245 13.45 -4.48 -16.03
N SER A 246 14.43 -4.16 -16.87
CA SER A 246 15.51 -3.24 -16.52
C SER A 246 14.98 -1.85 -16.12
N ASN A 247 13.96 -1.37 -16.82
CA ASN A 247 13.35 -0.07 -16.53
C ASN A 247 12.56 -0.09 -15.21
N GLN A 248 11.76 -1.12 -14.95
CA GLN A 248 11.07 -1.30 -13.66
C GLN A 248 12.07 -1.37 -12.49
N ARG A 249 13.21 -2.03 -12.71
CA ARG A 249 14.30 -2.09 -11.73
C ARG A 249 14.92 -0.71 -11.48
N GLU A 250 15.13 0.08 -12.52
CA GLU A 250 15.68 1.44 -12.39
C GLU A 250 14.73 2.36 -11.64
N ILE A 251 13.44 2.35 -12.00
CA ILE A 251 12.39 3.08 -11.28
C ILE A 251 12.35 2.65 -9.81
N GLY A 252 12.30 1.32 -9.57
CA GLY A 252 12.27 0.75 -8.23
C GLY A 252 13.46 1.16 -7.37
N LYS A 253 14.67 1.23 -7.92
CA LYS A 253 15.88 1.69 -7.20
C LYS A 253 15.83 3.18 -6.87
N LYS A 254 15.39 4.03 -7.81
CA LYS A 254 15.26 5.48 -7.57
C LYS A 254 14.26 5.75 -6.44
N VAL A 255 13.08 5.14 -6.52
CA VAL A 255 12.06 5.25 -5.49
C VAL A 255 12.55 4.60 -4.19
N GLY A 256 13.14 3.42 -4.26
CA GLY A 256 13.65 2.67 -3.12
C GLY A 256 14.68 3.43 -2.29
N THR A 257 15.60 4.15 -2.94
CA THR A 257 16.56 5.03 -2.25
C THR A 257 15.85 6.08 -1.39
N ARG A 258 14.79 6.68 -1.91
CA ARG A 258 13.99 7.67 -1.18
C ARG A 258 13.18 7.04 -0.05
N LEU A 259 12.57 5.87 -0.29
CA LEU A 259 11.84 5.12 0.73
C LEU A 259 12.75 4.75 1.91
N LYS A 260 13.95 4.27 1.63
CA LYS A 260 14.93 3.89 2.66
C LYS A 260 15.35 5.08 3.51
N SER A 261 15.53 6.27 2.91
CA SER A 261 15.86 7.49 3.66
C SER A 261 14.76 7.93 4.63
N GLU A 262 13.52 7.47 4.44
CA GLU A 262 12.37 7.73 5.31
C GLU A 262 12.06 6.57 6.27
N ASN A 263 12.92 5.55 6.32
CA ASN A 263 12.69 4.32 7.08
C ASN A 263 11.38 3.60 6.69
N ILE A 264 11.06 3.59 5.40
CA ILE A 264 9.99 2.79 4.82
C ILE A 264 10.62 1.48 4.36
N LEU A 265 10.43 0.44 5.13
CA LEU A 265 11.02 -0.88 4.89
C LEU A 265 10.33 -1.64 3.75
N PHE A 266 9.01 -1.54 3.66
CA PHE A 266 8.19 -2.31 2.73
C PHE A 266 7.19 -1.41 2.01
N ALA A 267 7.30 -1.36 0.69
CA ALA A 267 6.43 -0.59 -0.19
C ALA A 267 6.05 -1.38 -1.44
N GLY A 268 4.99 -0.95 -2.10
CA GLY A 268 4.62 -1.41 -3.44
C GLY A 268 4.54 -0.21 -4.38
N ILE A 269 5.25 -0.24 -5.48
CA ILE A 269 5.13 0.77 -6.53
C ILE A 269 4.35 0.21 -7.71
N ASP A 270 3.51 1.04 -8.30
CA ASP A 270 2.69 0.67 -9.44
C ASP A 270 3.24 1.31 -10.70
N ILE A 271 3.44 0.49 -11.72
CA ILE A 271 4.07 0.89 -12.99
C ILE A 271 3.19 0.41 -14.14
N ILE A 272 2.80 1.33 -15.02
CA ILE A 272 2.09 1.04 -16.25
C ILE A 272 2.91 1.67 -17.39
N ASP A 273 3.14 0.93 -18.46
CA ASP A 273 3.83 1.43 -19.66
C ASP A 273 5.16 2.17 -19.32
N ASP A 274 5.98 1.53 -18.50
CA ASP A 274 7.25 2.08 -18.00
C ASP A 274 7.12 3.43 -17.27
N LYS A 275 5.94 3.75 -16.72
CA LYS A 275 5.67 4.95 -15.95
C LYS A 275 5.18 4.63 -14.55
N LEU A 276 5.80 5.26 -13.56
CA LEU A 276 5.35 5.21 -12.17
C LEU A 276 3.99 5.90 -12.03
N THR A 277 3.04 5.24 -11.39
CA THR A 277 1.68 5.80 -11.20
C THR A 277 1.32 6.02 -9.74
N GLU A 278 1.90 5.22 -8.82
CA GLU A 278 1.59 5.28 -7.38
C GLU A 278 2.71 4.63 -6.55
N ILE A 279 2.87 5.08 -5.29
CA ILE A 279 3.81 4.51 -4.31
C ILE A 279 3.02 4.14 -3.06
N ASN A 280 2.75 2.85 -2.84
CA ASN A 280 1.95 2.34 -1.74
C ASN A 280 2.86 2.01 -0.53
N ILE A 281 2.68 2.73 0.58
CA ILE A 281 3.55 2.64 1.77
C ILE A 281 2.81 2.20 3.05
N THR A 282 1.49 2.09 3.01
CA THR A 282 0.66 1.67 4.15
C THR A 282 0.71 0.15 4.33
N SER A 283 -0.09 -0.59 3.58
CA SER A 283 -0.17 -2.05 3.65
C SER A 283 -0.04 -2.70 2.26
N PRO A 284 1.15 -2.59 1.58
CA PRO A 284 1.32 -3.16 0.25
C PRO A 284 1.03 -4.66 0.23
N THR A 285 0.34 -5.09 -0.84
CA THR A 285 -0.12 -6.46 -1.10
C THR A 285 0.60 -7.08 -2.29
N CYS A 286 0.16 -8.25 -2.75
CA CYS A 286 0.66 -9.03 -3.88
C CYS A 286 1.86 -9.94 -3.58
N ALA A 287 2.32 -10.03 -2.33
CA ALA A 287 3.44 -10.90 -1.99
C ALA A 287 3.09 -12.39 -2.09
N VAL A 288 1.85 -12.75 -1.75
CA VAL A 288 1.36 -14.14 -1.81
C VAL A 288 1.27 -14.60 -3.26
N GLU A 289 0.65 -13.80 -4.12
CA GLU A 289 0.47 -14.13 -5.54
C GLU A 289 1.82 -14.28 -6.29
N ILE A 290 2.82 -13.47 -5.91
CA ILE A 290 4.18 -13.61 -6.44
C ILE A 290 4.78 -14.93 -5.98
N PHE A 291 4.71 -15.24 -4.68
CA PHE A 291 5.27 -16.47 -4.12
C PHE A 291 4.62 -17.72 -4.71
N ASP A 292 3.29 -17.75 -4.78
CA ASP A 292 2.56 -18.92 -5.28
C ASP A 292 2.90 -19.27 -6.73
N GLN A 293 3.20 -18.26 -7.55
CA GLN A 293 3.50 -18.45 -8.98
C GLN A 293 4.99 -18.65 -9.28
N THR A 294 5.88 -18.17 -8.40
CA THR A 294 7.33 -18.16 -8.66
C THR A 294 8.13 -19.07 -7.73
N GLY A 295 7.61 -19.37 -6.54
CA GLY A 295 8.35 -20.00 -5.46
C GLY A 295 9.30 -19.04 -4.71
N GLU A 296 9.45 -17.79 -5.19
CA GLU A 296 10.35 -16.80 -4.60
C GLU A 296 9.59 -15.95 -3.56
N ASN A 297 10.03 -16.04 -2.30
CA ASN A 297 9.35 -15.40 -1.18
C ASN A 297 9.89 -13.98 -0.92
N PRO A 298 9.15 -12.90 -1.28
CA PRO A 298 9.59 -11.54 -1.01
C PRO A 298 9.67 -11.21 0.48
N ILE A 299 8.89 -11.88 1.32
CA ILE A 299 8.81 -11.58 2.76
C ILE A 299 10.09 -11.97 3.50
N THR A 300 10.85 -12.96 2.99
CA THR A 300 12.15 -13.29 3.58
C THR A 300 13.08 -12.08 3.61
N LYS A 301 13.04 -11.23 2.58
CA LYS A 301 13.86 -10.01 2.50
C LYS A 301 13.52 -8.98 3.59
N ILE A 302 12.25 -8.92 4.01
CA ILE A 302 11.84 -8.05 5.12
C ILE A 302 12.60 -8.47 6.40
N PHE A 303 12.55 -9.77 6.73
CA PHE A 303 13.18 -10.28 7.94
C PHE A 303 14.72 -10.32 7.86
N ASP A 304 15.28 -10.42 6.67
CA ASP A 304 16.74 -10.36 6.47
C ASP A 304 17.29 -8.94 6.67
N SER A 305 16.41 -7.93 6.62
CA SER A 305 16.73 -6.50 6.80
C SER A 305 16.45 -6.00 8.23
N LEU A 306 15.79 -6.79 9.10
CA LEU A 306 15.48 -6.49 10.50
C LEU A 306 16.54 -7.04 11.45
#